data_a976e38ec34c4ec5f014ba56c2809e4e
#
_entry.id   a976e38ec34c4ec5f014ba56c2809e4e
#
_cell.length_a   1.000
_cell.length_b   1.000
_cell.length_c   1.000
_cell.angle_alpha   90.00
_cell.angle_beta   90.00
_cell.angle_gamma   90.00
#
_symmetry.space_group_name_H-M   'P 1'
#
loop_
_entity.id
_entity.type
_entity.pdbx_description
1 polymer ?
#
loop_
_entity_poly.entity_id
_entity_poly.type
_entity_poly.pdbx_seq_one_letter_code
_entity_poly.pdbx_strand_id
1 'polypeptide(L)'
;MRFVFVDGYNVVNSWDILKKEKSVSLESARQKLIDILDNYGAINGCKVILVFDGYKVAGNRESKYEYNKNLMVIFTKDGVTADAYIEKEVNHIGRKY
;
A
#
# COMPACT_ATOMS: atom_id res chain seq x y z
N MET A 1 -19.33 -1.47 1.50
CA MET A 1 -18.14 -0.59 1.55
C MET A 1 -17.25 -0.87 0.34
N ARG A 2 -16.75 0.16 -0.27
CA ARG A 2 -15.87 0.04 -1.43
C ARG A 2 -14.42 -0.15 -0.97
N PHE A 3 -13.73 -1.10 -1.62
CA PHE A 3 -12.30 -1.32 -1.37
C PHE A 3 -11.48 -0.74 -2.53
N VAL A 4 -10.37 -0.11 -2.20
CA VAL A 4 -9.44 0.45 -3.18
C VAL A 4 -8.07 -0.14 -2.87
N PHE A 5 -7.49 -0.85 -3.84
CA PHE A 5 -6.16 -1.45 -3.69
C PHE A 5 -5.11 -0.55 -4.32
N VAL A 6 -4.01 -0.34 -3.62
CA VAL A 6 -2.93 0.54 -4.07
C VAL A 6 -1.60 -0.19 -4.00
N ASP A 7 -0.86 -0.20 -5.11
CA ASP A 7 0.52 -0.68 -5.15
C ASP A 7 1.44 0.43 -4.66
N GLY A 8 1.89 0.32 -3.41
CA GLY A 8 2.56 1.42 -2.72
C GLY A 8 3.83 1.91 -3.38
N TYR A 9 4.74 1.01 -3.75
CA TYR A 9 6.00 1.44 -4.35
C TYR A 9 5.84 1.96 -5.77
N ASN A 10 4.83 1.48 -6.49
CA ASN A 10 4.53 2.03 -7.80
C ASN A 10 4.12 3.51 -7.68
N VAL A 11 3.28 3.82 -6.70
CA VAL A 11 2.86 5.20 -6.44
C VAL A 11 4.03 6.04 -5.91
N VAL A 12 4.83 5.51 -4.98
CA VAL A 12 6.01 6.21 -4.46
C VAL A 12 6.97 6.60 -5.59
N ASN A 13 7.12 5.74 -6.58
CA ASN A 13 8.02 5.99 -7.70
C ASN A 13 7.39 6.84 -8.81
N SER A 14 6.11 7.15 -8.72
CA SER A 14 5.38 7.91 -9.74
C SER A 14 5.05 9.34 -9.33
N TRP A 15 4.73 9.58 -8.06
CA TRP A 15 4.33 10.90 -7.60
C TRP A 15 5.54 11.72 -7.15
N ASP A 16 5.67 12.93 -7.66
CA ASP A 16 6.84 13.79 -7.41
C ASP A 16 7.06 14.05 -5.92
N ILE A 17 6.00 14.31 -5.18
CA ILE A 17 6.10 14.57 -3.75
C ILE A 17 6.66 13.35 -3.00
N LEU A 18 6.31 12.15 -3.43
CA LEU A 18 6.80 10.93 -2.81
C LEU A 18 8.21 10.58 -3.25
N LYS A 19 8.57 10.89 -4.50
CA LYS A 19 9.94 10.74 -4.97
C LYS A 19 10.90 11.60 -4.14
N LYS A 20 10.48 12.81 -3.81
CA LYS A 20 11.28 13.71 -2.96
C LYS A 20 11.48 13.13 -1.56
N GLU A 21 10.41 12.62 -0.97
CA GLU A 21 10.49 11.96 0.33
C GLU A 21 11.40 10.73 0.28
N LYS A 22 11.32 9.96 -0.80
CA LYS A 22 12.16 8.78 -0.99
C LYS A 22 13.65 9.13 -1.01
N SER A 23 14.01 10.32 -1.51
CA SER A 23 15.41 10.75 -1.51
C SER A 23 15.93 10.98 -0.08
N VAL A 24 15.06 11.22 0.88
CA VAL A 24 15.41 11.31 2.30
C VAL A 24 15.45 9.90 2.89
N SER A 25 14.37 9.16 2.79
CA SER A 25 14.31 7.75 3.19
C SER A 25 13.07 7.09 2.59
N LEU A 26 13.17 5.80 2.34
CA LEU A 26 12.04 5.03 1.86
C LEU A 26 10.94 4.94 2.92
N GLU A 27 11.33 4.84 4.19
CA GLU A 27 10.38 4.84 5.29
C GLU A 27 9.58 6.13 5.35
N SER A 28 10.22 7.26 5.15
CA SER A 28 9.56 8.57 5.11
C SER A 28 8.55 8.64 3.97
N ALA A 29 8.92 8.13 2.80
CA ALA A 29 8.01 8.09 1.65
C ALA A 29 6.79 7.19 1.92
N ARG A 30 7.01 6.03 2.53
CA ARG A 30 5.91 5.15 2.91
C ARG A 30 4.94 5.83 3.88
N GLN A 31 5.49 6.49 4.90
CA GLN A 31 4.65 7.17 5.90
C GLN A 31 3.85 8.30 5.28
N LYS A 32 4.46 9.05 4.38
CA LYS A 32 3.74 10.11 3.68
C LYS A 32 2.58 9.56 2.85
N LEU A 33 2.80 8.48 2.15
CA LEU A 33 1.74 7.83 1.38
C LEU A 33 0.63 7.30 2.29
N ILE A 34 1.00 6.70 3.40
CA ILE A 34 0.03 6.21 4.39
C ILE A 34 -0.88 7.36 4.84
N ASP A 35 -0.31 8.50 5.18
CA ASP A 35 -1.07 9.67 5.64
C ASP A 35 -2.02 10.18 4.55
N ILE A 36 -1.55 10.25 3.32
CA ILE A 36 -2.36 10.69 2.18
C ILE A 36 -3.55 9.75 1.96
N LEU A 37 -3.31 8.45 1.98
CA LEU A 37 -4.35 7.47 1.70
C LEU A 37 -5.33 7.30 2.86
N ASP A 38 -4.87 7.46 4.09
CA ASP A 38 -5.76 7.44 5.24
C ASP A 38 -6.78 8.57 5.13
N ASN A 39 -6.31 9.76 4.79
CA ASN A 39 -7.16 10.91 4.59
C ASN A 39 -8.12 10.71 3.41
N TYR A 40 -7.59 10.18 2.30
CA TYR A 40 -8.40 9.86 1.13
C TYR A 40 -9.55 8.90 1.46
N GLY A 41 -9.24 7.82 2.18
CA GLY A 41 -10.23 6.83 2.57
C GLY A 41 -11.32 7.42 3.45
N ALA A 42 -10.93 8.26 4.40
CA ALA A 42 -11.88 8.92 5.30
C ALA A 42 -12.82 9.85 4.55
N ILE A 43 -12.28 10.66 3.64
CA ILE A 43 -13.06 11.62 2.86
C ILE A 43 -14.02 10.92 1.91
N ASN A 44 -13.58 9.85 1.28
CA ASN A 44 -14.35 9.18 0.23
C ASN A 44 -15.18 7.99 0.74
N GLY A 45 -15.14 7.71 2.02
CA GLY A 45 -15.92 6.63 2.62
C GLY A 45 -15.55 5.26 2.06
N CYS A 46 -14.28 5.00 1.81
CA CYS A 46 -13.82 3.71 1.31
C CYS A 46 -12.72 3.14 2.19
N LYS A 47 -12.45 1.85 2.02
CA LYS A 47 -11.35 1.16 2.69
C LYS A 47 -10.19 1.04 1.71
N VAL A 48 -9.07 1.67 2.00
CA VAL A 48 -7.87 1.57 1.19
C VAL A 48 -7.02 0.41 1.69
N ILE A 49 -6.60 -0.44 0.77
CA ILE A 49 -5.69 -1.55 1.04
C ILE A 49 -4.36 -1.20 0.35
N LEU A 50 -3.43 -0.72 1.14
CA LEU A 50 -2.12 -0.29 0.64
C LEU A 50 -1.14 -1.45 0.75
N VAL A 51 -0.58 -1.88 -0.37
CA VAL A 51 0.28 -3.05 -0.43
C VAL A 51 1.70 -2.65 -0.82
N PHE A 52 2.66 -3.03 0.00
CA PHE A 52 4.09 -2.86 -0.28
C PHE A 52 4.75 -4.20 -0.50
N ASP A 53 5.68 -4.27 -1.48
CA ASP A 53 6.50 -5.44 -1.67
C ASP A 53 7.41 -5.67 -0.46
N GLY A 54 7.39 -6.90 0.04
CA GLY A 54 8.29 -7.29 1.11
C GLY A 54 9.56 -7.99 0.64
N TYR A 55 9.82 -7.98 -0.67
CA TYR A 55 10.89 -8.78 -1.26
C TYR A 55 12.31 -8.37 -0.83
N LYS A 56 12.47 -7.17 -0.34
CA LYS A 56 13.80 -6.66 0.06
C LYS A 56 14.33 -7.28 1.34
N VAL A 57 13.49 -8.00 2.06
CA VAL A 57 13.89 -8.66 3.30
C VAL A 57 13.74 -10.17 3.10
N ALA A 58 14.86 -10.87 2.93
CA ALA A 58 14.85 -12.32 2.70
C ALA A 58 14.14 -13.03 3.86
N GLY A 59 13.26 -13.97 3.51
CA GLY A 59 12.49 -14.71 4.49
C GLY A 59 11.37 -13.91 5.14
N ASN A 60 11.08 -12.72 4.65
CA ASN A 60 10.03 -11.87 5.19
C ASN A 60 8.67 -12.56 5.09
N ARG A 61 7.91 -12.48 6.16
CA ARG A 61 6.54 -12.99 6.19
C ARG A 61 5.57 -11.88 5.86
N GLU A 62 4.41 -12.26 5.35
CA GLU A 62 3.33 -11.31 5.14
C GLU A 62 2.96 -10.67 6.47
N SER A 63 2.81 -9.34 6.47
CA SER A 63 2.28 -8.62 7.61
C SER A 63 1.12 -7.74 7.18
N LYS A 64 0.12 -7.66 8.04
CA LYS A 64 -1.07 -6.83 7.82
C LYS A 64 -1.34 -6.08 9.10
N TYR A 65 -1.59 -4.78 8.97
CA TYR A 65 -2.07 -4.04 10.13
C TYR A 65 -3.07 -2.97 9.70
N GLU A 66 -4.06 -2.76 10.54
CA GLU A 66 -5.06 -1.74 10.31
C GLU A 66 -4.53 -0.43 10.87
N TYR A 67 -4.13 0.47 9.97
CA TYR A 67 -3.60 1.78 10.36
C TYR A 67 -4.72 2.62 10.98
N ASN A 68 -5.87 2.61 10.34
CA ASN A 68 -7.07 3.28 10.78
C ASN A 68 -8.25 2.53 10.15
N LYS A 69 -9.48 2.90 10.52
CA LYS A 69 -10.66 2.20 9.98
C LYS A 69 -10.76 2.25 8.45
N ASN A 70 -10.16 3.26 7.81
CA ASN A 70 -10.21 3.43 6.36
C ASN A 70 -8.93 2.99 5.64
N LEU A 71 -7.95 2.47 6.34
CA LEU A 71 -6.69 2.09 5.73
C LEU A 71 -6.09 0.86 6.39
N MET A 72 -5.82 -0.15 5.56
CA MET A 72 -5.04 -1.31 5.95
C MET A 72 -3.72 -1.28 5.18
N VAL A 73 -2.61 -1.56 5.86
CA VAL A 73 -1.28 -1.61 5.25
C VAL A 73 -0.80 -3.05 5.26
N ILE A 74 -0.35 -3.53 4.11
CA ILE A 74 0.11 -4.89 3.94
C ILE A 74 1.52 -4.88 3.37
N PHE A 75 2.41 -5.68 3.96
CA PHE A 75 3.70 -6.00 3.36
C PHE A 75 3.64 -7.46 2.91
N THR A 76 3.89 -7.72 1.63
CA THR A 76 3.84 -9.07 1.11
C THR A 76 5.01 -9.90 1.63
N LYS A 77 4.83 -11.21 1.64
CA LYS A 77 5.92 -12.11 2.00
C LYS A 77 6.98 -12.14 0.91
N ASP A 78 8.18 -12.60 1.25
CA ASP A 78 9.25 -12.82 0.29
C ASP A 78 8.76 -13.69 -0.86
N GLY A 79 9.08 -13.28 -2.10
CA GLY A 79 8.69 -14.00 -3.30
C GLY A 79 7.33 -13.62 -3.87
N VAL A 80 6.57 -12.75 -3.19
CA VAL A 80 5.26 -12.28 -3.68
C VAL A 80 5.33 -10.78 -3.94
N THR A 81 5.03 -10.38 -5.17
CA THR A 81 4.98 -8.95 -5.51
C THR A 81 3.66 -8.33 -5.03
N ALA A 82 3.66 -7.02 -4.86
CA ALA A 82 2.43 -6.30 -4.53
C ALA A 82 1.38 -6.49 -5.63
N ASP A 83 1.81 -6.44 -6.89
CA ASP A 83 0.90 -6.62 -8.02
C ASP A 83 0.22 -7.99 -7.99
N ALA A 84 0.99 -9.05 -7.76
CA ALA A 84 0.44 -10.41 -7.67
C ALA A 84 -0.53 -10.55 -6.50
N TYR A 85 -0.18 -9.96 -5.36
CA TYR A 85 -1.04 -9.96 -4.19
C TYR A 85 -2.37 -9.26 -4.48
N ILE A 86 -2.31 -8.07 -5.07
CA ILE A 86 -3.49 -7.27 -5.39
C ILE A 86 -4.40 -8.01 -6.38
N GLU A 87 -3.83 -8.60 -7.43
CA GLU A 87 -4.64 -9.34 -8.41
C GLU A 87 -5.38 -10.51 -7.79
N LYS A 88 -4.73 -11.23 -6.90
CA LYS A 88 -5.37 -12.32 -6.18
C LYS A 88 -6.53 -11.83 -5.33
N GLU A 89 -6.34 -10.74 -4.58
CA GLU A 89 -7.36 -10.22 -3.69
C GLU A 89 -8.50 -9.54 -4.42
N VAL A 90 -8.22 -8.85 -5.50
CA VAL A 90 -9.24 -8.19 -6.33
C VAL A 90 -10.25 -9.17 -6.88
N ASN A 91 -9.80 -10.37 -7.24
CA ASN A 91 -10.70 -11.42 -7.72
C ASN A 91 -11.75 -11.81 -6.68
N HIS A 92 -11.51 -11.48 -5.42
CA HIS A 92 -12.44 -11.80 -4.33
C HIS A 92 -13.31 -10.63 -3.91
N ILE A 93 -12.76 -9.42 -3.81
CA ILE A 93 -13.45 -8.36 -3.06
C ILE A 93 -13.46 -6.97 -3.68
N GLY A 94 -12.68 -6.66 -4.72
CA GLY A 94 -12.58 -5.25 -5.05
C GLY A 94 -12.05 -4.88 -6.40
N ARG A 95 -11.68 -3.61 -6.52
CA ARG A 95 -11.10 -3.02 -7.72
C ARG A 95 -9.65 -2.64 -7.47
N LYS A 96 -8.87 -2.73 -8.54
CA LYS A 96 -7.45 -2.37 -8.51
C LYS A 96 -7.25 -0.93 -8.97
N TYR A 97 -6.41 -0.21 -8.25
CA TYR A 97 -5.97 1.13 -8.62
C TYR A 97 -4.45 1.22 -8.58
#